data_0186e05970fc92b1ae2ed1e5de5f068e
#
_entry.id   0186e05970fc92b1ae2ed1e5de5f068e
#
_cell.length_a   1.000
_cell.length_b   1.000
_cell.length_c   1.000
_cell.angle_alpha   90.00
_cell.angle_beta   90.00
_cell.angle_gamma   90.00
#
_symmetry.space_group_name_H-M   'P 1'
#
loop_
_entity.id
_entity.type
_entity.pdbx_description
1 polymer ?
#
loop_
_entity_poly.entity_id
_entity_poly.type
_entity_poly.pdbx_seq_one_letter_code
_entity_poly.pdbx_strand_id
1 'polypeptide(L)'
;RYQVDGVRDVDVEDIILGNGFSEHIVMAMQALLNTDDELLIPSPVYPLWTAAVSLSGGNPVHYRCNEANDWQPDLDDIRNRITDKTRGIVVINPNNPTGAVYTRETLEQIVEIARLHQLVIFADEIYDRILYDEAKHTPLATLANDVLCVTFNGLSKTYRMAGFRAGWMMLSGDKEHARGYIEGLEMLASMRLCANVPAMLAVQTALGGYQSINDLILPGGRLKEQRDLAYKMITAIPGVS
;
A
#
# COMPACT_ATOMS: atom_id res chain seq x y z
N ARG A 1 -6.74 -13.26 7.89
CA ARG A 1 -5.47 -12.55 8.01
C ARG A 1 -5.65 -11.21 8.70
N TYR A 2 -6.33 -10.25 8.11
CA TYR A 2 -6.46 -8.90 8.64
C TYR A 2 -7.05 -8.81 10.05
N GLN A 3 -8.06 -9.63 10.35
CA GLN A 3 -8.61 -9.73 11.71
C GLN A 3 -7.57 -10.24 12.72
N VAL A 4 -6.70 -11.18 12.31
CA VAL A 4 -5.57 -11.66 13.14
C VAL A 4 -4.52 -10.56 13.31
N ASP A 5 -4.31 -9.73 12.31
CA ASP A 5 -3.38 -8.59 12.34
C ASP A 5 -3.99 -7.39 13.13
N GLY A 6 -5.24 -7.49 13.63
CA GLY A 6 -5.89 -6.51 14.49
C GLY A 6 -6.79 -5.48 13.79
N VAL A 7 -7.04 -5.65 12.49
CA VAL A 7 -8.01 -4.81 11.76
C VAL A 7 -9.43 -5.15 12.20
N ARG A 8 -10.21 -4.13 12.53
CA ARG A 8 -11.59 -4.28 13.02
C ARG A 8 -12.61 -4.09 11.89
N ASP A 9 -13.80 -4.65 12.10
CA ASP A 9 -14.99 -4.42 11.28
C ASP A 9 -14.77 -4.69 9.78
N VAL A 10 -14.03 -5.78 9.48
CA VAL A 10 -13.75 -6.25 8.13
C VAL A 10 -14.30 -7.65 7.94
N ASP A 11 -15.17 -7.81 6.93
CA ASP A 11 -15.79 -9.05 6.51
C ASP A 11 -15.36 -9.44 5.09
N VAL A 12 -15.92 -10.53 4.57
CA VAL A 12 -15.60 -11.05 3.24
C VAL A 12 -16.01 -10.07 2.14
N GLU A 13 -17.10 -9.36 2.33
CA GLU A 13 -17.64 -8.37 1.41
C GLU A 13 -16.72 -7.15 1.25
N ASP A 14 -15.86 -6.89 2.22
CA ASP A 14 -14.89 -5.79 2.17
C ASP A 14 -13.63 -6.13 1.33
N ILE A 15 -13.55 -7.35 0.80
CA ILE A 15 -12.38 -7.83 0.06
C ILE A 15 -12.71 -7.97 -1.42
N ILE A 16 -12.03 -7.20 -2.25
CA ILE A 16 -12.15 -7.32 -3.72
C ILE A 16 -10.89 -8.00 -4.26
N LEU A 17 -11.06 -9.20 -4.84
CA LEU A 17 -9.98 -9.94 -5.49
C LEU A 17 -9.78 -9.49 -6.93
N GLY A 18 -8.54 -9.53 -7.44
CA GLY A 18 -8.24 -9.11 -8.81
C GLY A 18 -6.95 -9.68 -9.40
N ASN A 19 -6.65 -9.26 -10.62
CA ASN A 19 -5.52 -9.74 -11.42
C ASN A 19 -4.18 -9.08 -11.03
N GLY A 20 -3.83 -9.22 -9.76
CA GLY A 20 -2.72 -8.51 -9.11
C GLY A 20 -3.17 -7.13 -8.60
N PHE A 21 -2.48 -6.63 -7.59
CA PHE A 21 -2.89 -5.38 -6.97
C PHE A 21 -2.76 -4.14 -7.88
N SER A 22 -1.99 -4.23 -8.96
CA SER A 22 -1.89 -3.17 -9.97
C SER A 22 -3.24 -2.84 -10.62
N GLU A 23 -4.09 -3.84 -10.85
CA GLU A 23 -5.46 -3.63 -11.35
C GLU A 23 -6.27 -2.82 -10.34
N HIS A 24 -6.15 -3.14 -9.06
CA HIS A 24 -6.89 -2.45 -8.00
C HIS A 24 -6.47 -0.99 -7.84
N ILE A 25 -5.19 -0.65 -8.03
CA ILE A 25 -4.75 0.75 -8.04
C ILE A 25 -5.50 1.53 -9.13
N VAL A 26 -5.54 0.98 -10.34
CA VAL A 26 -6.23 1.65 -11.47
C VAL A 26 -7.73 1.79 -11.18
N MET A 27 -8.38 0.71 -10.71
CA MET A 27 -9.80 0.74 -10.34
C MET A 27 -10.09 1.77 -9.23
N ALA A 28 -9.25 1.79 -8.21
CA ALA A 28 -9.41 2.71 -7.09
C ALA A 28 -9.32 4.18 -7.53
N MET A 29 -8.40 4.51 -8.43
CA MET A 29 -8.28 5.86 -8.98
C MET A 29 -9.43 6.21 -9.91
N GLN A 30 -9.87 5.29 -10.76
CA GLN A 30 -11.01 5.50 -11.66
C GLN A 30 -12.33 5.70 -10.91
N ALA A 31 -12.53 5.04 -9.78
CA ALA A 31 -13.73 5.20 -8.96
C ALA A 31 -13.74 6.50 -8.16
N LEU A 32 -12.56 7.05 -7.81
CA LEU A 32 -12.44 8.21 -6.92
C LEU A 32 -12.35 9.53 -7.66
N LEU A 33 -11.50 9.60 -8.72
CA LEU A 33 -10.99 10.86 -9.24
C LEU A 33 -11.85 11.39 -10.39
N ASN A 34 -12.18 12.67 -10.30
CA ASN A 34 -12.66 13.49 -11.40
C ASN A 34 -11.51 14.36 -11.95
N THR A 35 -11.80 15.08 -13.04
CA THR A 35 -10.86 16.05 -13.58
C THR A 35 -10.45 17.08 -12.52
N ASP A 36 -9.16 17.33 -12.40
CA ASP A 36 -8.53 18.24 -11.44
C ASP A 36 -8.55 17.81 -9.96
N ASP A 37 -9.15 16.68 -9.59
CA ASP A 37 -8.97 16.13 -8.25
C ASP A 37 -7.51 15.77 -8.02
N GLU A 38 -7.05 15.94 -6.78
CA GLU A 38 -5.65 15.73 -6.40
C GLU A 38 -5.50 14.50 -5.50
N LEU A 39 -4.40 13.78 -5.71
CA LEU A 39 -3.99 12.69 -4.82
C LEU A 39 -2.58 12.91 -4.33
N LEU A 40 -2.38 12.88 -3.01
CA LEU A 40 -1.07 12.94 -2.39
C LEU A 40 -0.33 11.62 -2.56
N ILE A 41 0.89 11.65 -3.09
CA ILE A 41 1.71 10.48 -3.42
C ILE A 41 3.12 10.68 -2.84
N PRO A 42 3.77 9.66 -2.22
CA PRO A 42 5.13 9.82 -1.71
C PRO A 42 6.13 10.08 -2.85
N SER A 43 7.22 10.74 -2.54
CA SER A 43 8.37 10.89 -3.44
C SER A 43 9.66 10.56 -2.67
N PRO A 44 10.44 9.55 -3.13
CA PRO A 44 10.25 8.74 -4.34
C PRO A 44 9.12 7.72 -4.23
N VAL A 45 8.62 7.23 -5.39
CA VAL A 45 7.42 6.40 -5.47
C VAL A 45 7.54 5.30 -6.54
N TYR A 46 6.76 4.24 -6.36
CA TYR A 46 6.47 3.27 -7.42
C TYR A 46 5.64 3.94 -8.54
N PRO A 47 6.15 4.01 -9.80
CA PRO A 47 5.59 4.88 -10.84
C PRO A 47 4.12 4.63 -11.20
N LEU A 48 3.59 3.43 -10.91
CA LEU A 48 2.20 3.10 -11.23
C LEU A 48 1.20 4.01 -10.53
N TRP A 49 1.48 4.44 -9.29
CA TRP A 49 0.59 5.34 -8.56
C TRP A 49 0.41 6.67 -9.29
N THR A 50 1.51 7.30 -9.68
CA THR A 50 1.49 8.54 -10.47
C THR A 50 0.75 8.35 -11.79
N ALA A 51 1.05 7.24 -12.51
CA ALA A 51 0.42 6.95 -13.79
C ALA A 51 -1.09 6.70 -13.66
N ALA A 52 -1.53 5.94 -12.65
CA ALA A 52 -2.94 5.64 -12.43
C ALA A 52 -3.76 6.89 -12.12
N VAL A 53 -3.23 7.80 -11.28
CA VAL A 53 -3.86 9.10 -11.00
C VAL A 53 -4.02 9.92 -12.28
N SER A 54 -2.94 10.09 -13.05
CA SER A 54 -2.96 10.87 -14.29
C SER A 54 -3.90 10.28 -15.33
N LEU A 55 -3.91 8.95 -15.50
CA LEU A 55 -4.79 8.25 -16.45
C LEU A 55 -6.27 8.32 -16.04
N SER A 56 -6.55 8.52 -14.76
CA SER A 56 -7.91 8.71 -14.24
C SER A 56 -8.38 10.17 -14.29
N GLY A 57 -7.58 11.08 -14.84
CA GLY A 57 -7.92 12.51 -14.98
C GLY A 57 -7.56 13.36 -13.76
N GLY A 58 -6.98 12.78 -12.72
CA GLY A 58 -6.52 13.49 -11.54
C GLY A 58 -5.09 14.02 -11.63
N ASN A 59 -4.71 14.83 -10.66
CA ASN A 59 -3.39 15.45 -10.52
C ASN A 59 -2.59 14.73 -9.41
N PRO A 60 -1.46 14.07 -9.70
CA PRO A 60 -0.60 13.51 -8.68
C PRO A 60 0.22 14.62 -8.00
N VAL A 61 0.03 14.80 -6.71
CA VAL A 61 0.75 15.79 -5.89
C VAL A 61 1.74 15.04 -5.00
N HIS A 62 3.04 15.19 -5.29
CA HIS A 62 4.06 14.41 -4.61
C HIS A 62 4.52 15.08 -3.31
N TYR A 63 4.36 14.39 -2.17
CA TYR A 63 4.95 14.80 -0.90
C TYR A 63 6.33 14.16 -0.70
N ARG A 64 7.20 14.86 0.00
CA ARG A 64 8.58 14.42 0.21
C ARG A 64 8.68 13.33 1.28
N CYS A 65 9.48 12.29 1.00
CA CYS A 65 10.06 11.42 2.02
C CYS A 65 11.50 11.89 2.28
N ASN A 66 11.85 12.14 3.54
CA ASN A 66 13.09 12.80 3.91
C ASN A 66 14.23 11.79 4.07
N GLU A 67 15.20 11.82 3.14
CA GLU A 67 16.38 10.94 3.17
C GLU A 67 17.18 11.07 4.48
N ALA A 68 17.33 12.28 4.99
CA ALA A 68 18.05 12.53 6.25
C ALA A 68 17.32 12.00 7.50
N ASN A 69 16.06 11.58 7.35
CA ASN A 69 15.24 10.96 8.40
C ASN A 69 14.76 9.57 7.94
N ASP A 70 15.67 8.71 7.51
CA ASP A 70 15.41 7.33 7.09
C ASP A 70 14.24 7.20 6.11
N TRP A 71 14.09 8.16 5.21
CA TRP A 71 13.02 8.23 4.20
C TRP A 71 11.60 8.25 4.79
N GLN A 72 11.45 8.70 6.04
CA GLN A 72 10.12 8.92 6.61
C GLN A 72 9.38 10.03 5.86
N PRO A 73 8.05 9.94 5.70
CA PRO A 73 7.22 11.03 5.16
C PRO A 73 7.42 12.34 5.92
N ASP A 74 7.59 13.44 5.18
CA ASP A 74 7.63 14.77 5.74
C ASP A 74 6.21 15.27 5.98
N LEU A 75 5.79 15.23 7.23
CA LEU A 75 4.41 15.55 7.63
C LEU A 75 4.04 17.02 7.40
N ASP A 76 5.00 17.91 7.48
CA ASP A 76 4.76 19.32 7.20
C ASP A 76 4.61 19.57 5.70
N ASP A 77 5.40 18.88 4.86
CA ASP A 77 5.23 18.92 3.42
C ASP A 77 3.87 18.33 3.00
N ILE A 78 3.41 17.25 3.65
CA ILE A 78 2.06 16.69 3.43
C ILE A 78 1.01 17.75 3.73
N ARG A 79 1.02 18.37 4.91
CA ARG A 79 0.03 19.40 5.32
C ARG A 79 0.01 20.59 4.36
N ASN A 80 1.19 21.03 3.91
CA ASN A 80 1.32 22.19 3.03
C ASN A 80 0.84 21.93 1.59
N ARG A 81 0.68 20.66 1.20
CA ARG A 81 0.23 20.27 -0.15
C ARG A 81 -1.26 19.99 -0.25
N ILE A 82 -1.96 19.93 0.88
CA ILE A 82 -3.39 19.70 0.89
C ILE A 82 -4.14 20.95 0.40
N THR A 83 -5.05 20.74 -0.53
CA THR A 83 -5.97 21.75 -1.05
C THR A 83 -7.42 21.24 -0.94
N ASP A 84 -8.38 22.07 -1.35
CA ASP A 84 -9.80 21.69 -1.45
C ASP A 84 -10.08 20.62 -2.53
N LYS A 85 -9.12 20.38 -3.41
CA LYS A 85 -9.17 19.35 -4.46
C LYS A 85 -8.58 18.01 -4.03
N THR A 86 -7.88 17.95 -2.92
CA THR A 86 -7.23 16.73 -2.43
C THR A 86 -8.30 15.72 -1.98
N ARG A 87 -8.27 14.50 -2.54
CA ARG A 87 -9.22 13.43 -2.24
C ARG A 87 -8.66 12.30 -1.40
N GLY A 88 -7.34 12.13 -1.41
CA GLY A 88 -6.73 11.03 -0.67
C GLY A 88 -5.23 11.12 -0.62
N ILE A 89 -4.67 10.19 0.13
CA ILE A 89 -3.22 10.05 0.34
C ILE A 89 -2.79 8.61 0.14
N VAL A 90 -1.73 8.40 -0.64
CA VAL A 90 -1.07 7.10 -0.82
C VAL A 90 0.04 6.95 0.20
N VAL A 91 0.04 5.83 0.90
CA VAL A 91 1.09 5.43 1.85
C VAL A 91 1.64 4.08 1.42
N ILE A 92 2.90 4.02 1.03
CA ILE A 92 3.57 2.78 0.60
C ILE A 92 4.49 2.33 1.75
N ASN A 93 4.12 1.26 2.44
CA ASN A 93 4.85 0.82 3.63
C ASN A 93 4.92 -0.72 3.73
N PRO A 94 6.11 -1.32 3.64
CA PRO A 94 7.43 -0.73 3.35
C PRO A 94 7.49 -0.04 1.99
N ASN A 95 8.24 1.06 1.91
CA ASN A 95 8.26 1.90 0.72
C ASN A 95 9.05 1.27 -0.46
N ASN A 96 8.54 1.45 -1.64
CA ASN A 96 9.24 1.20 -2.89
C ASN A 96 9.47 2.55 -3.61
N PRO A 97 10.73 3.01 -3.80
CA PRO A 97 11.96 2.21 -3.90
C PRO A 97 12.87 2.24 -2.66
N THR A 98 12.61 3.03 -1.62
CA THR A 98 13.58 3.32 -0.55
C THR A 98 13.81 2.16 0.41
N GLY A 99 12.84 1.24 0.53
CA GLY A 99 12.85 0.17 1.53
C GLY A 99 12.51 0.65 2.95
N ALA A 100 12.21 1.92 3.15
CA ALA A 100 11.85 2.46 4.45
C ALA A 100 10.61 1.79 5.03
N VAL A 101 10.66 1.50 6.32
CA VAL A 101 9.50 1.08 7.11
C VAL A 101 9.10 2.27 7.98
N TYR A 102 7.88 2.75 7.80
CA TYR A 102 7.42 3.94 8.51
C TYR A 102 7.11 3.61 9.97
N THR A 103 7.47 4.54 10.86
CA THR A 103 7.20 4.37 12.28
C THR A 103 5.71 4.44 12.56
N ARG A 104 5.27 3.81 13.66
CA ARG A 104 3.89 3.87 14.09
C ARG A 104 3.42 5.31 14.31
N GLU A 105 4.27 6.13 14.91
CA GLU A 105 4.02 7.55 15.19
C GLU A 105 3.80 8.35 13.91
N THR A 106 4.61 8.10 12.87
CA THR A 106 4.44 8.72 11.55
C THR A 106 3.09 8.32 10.92
N LEU A 107 2.74 7.03 10.99
CA LEU A 107 1.48 6.52 10.46
C LEU A 107 0.28 7.09 11.21
N GLU A 108 0.32 7.18 12.53
CA GLU A 108 -0.74 7.81 13.35
C GLU A 108 -0.94 9.28 12.98
N GLN A 109 0.12 10.03 12.72
CA GLN A 109 0.00 11.41 12.26
C GLN A 109 -0.56 11.54 10.84
N ILE A 110 -0.23 10.61 9.94
CA ILE A 110 -0.84 10.58 8.60
C ILE A 110 -2.35 10.29 8.71
N VAL A 111 -2.75 9.36 9.56
CA VAL A 111 -4.18 9.07 9.82
C VAL A 111 -4.89 10.30 10.37
N GLU A 112 -4.25 11.03 11.30
CA GLU A 112 -4.83 12.27 11.84
C GLU A 112 -4.99 13.35 10.76
N ILE A 113 -4.01 13.52 9.89
CA ILE A 113 -4.12 14.44 8.74
C ILE A 113 -5.27 14.01 7.83
N ALA A 114 -5.37 12.74 7.50
CA ALA A 114 -6.44 12.21 6.66
C ALA A 114 -7.83 12.43 7.29
N ARG A 115 -7.95 12.23 8.60
CA ARG A 115 -9.18 12.49 9.37
C ARG A 115 -9.60 13.95 9.29
N LEU A 116 -8.68 14.88 9.57
CA LEU A 116 -8.94 16.32 9.59
C LEU A 116 -9.39 16.86 8.23
N HIS A 117 -8.86 16.28 7.15
CA HIS A 117 -9.13 16.71 5.78
C HIS A 117 -10.08 15.79 5.01
N GLN A 118 -10.67 14.79 5.68
CA GLN A 118 -11.60 13.82 5.07
C GLN A 118 -11.01 13.11 3.84
N LEU A 119 -9.73 12.74 3.91
CA LEU A 119 -9.02 12.07 2.83
C LEU A 119 -9.19 10.55 2.91
N VAL A 120 -9.31 9.90 1.75
CA VAL A 120 -9.19 8.44 1.65
C VAL A 120 -7.72 8.04 1.79
N ILE A 121 -7.42 7.04 2.61
CA ILE A 121 -6.08 6.48 2.73
C ILE A 121 -5.93 5.28 1.80
N PHE A 122 -4.90 5.29 0.95
CA PHE A 122 -4.51 4.18 0.09
C PHE A 122 -3.24 3.54 0.62
N ALA A 123 -3.37 2.42 1.34
CA ALA A 123 -2.26 1.72 1.98
C ALA A 123 -1.71 0.61 1.06
N ASP A 124 -0.57 0.88 0.41
CA ASP A 124 0.18 -0.12 -0.36
C ASP A 124 1.08 -0.92 0.58
N GLU A 125 0.64 -2.11 0.93
CA GLU A 125 1.30 -2.99 1.90
C GLU A 125 1.85 -4.27 1.23
N ILE A 126 2.21 -4.19 -0.07
CA ILE A 126 2.66 -5.36 -0.83
C ILE A 126 3.96 -5.99 -0.29
N TYR A 127 4.75 -5.25 0.48
CA TYR A 127 5.99 -5.69 1.10
C TYR A 127 5.89 -5.94 2.61
N ASP A 128 4.73 -5.93 3.20
CA ASP A 128 4.44 -5.99 4.64
C ASP A 128 5.14 -7.11 5.42
N ARG A 129 5.50 -8.21 4.75
CA ARG A 129 6.20 -9.36 5.33
C ARG A 129 7.66 -9.50 4.87
N ILE A 130 8.16 -8.56 4.10
CA ILE A 130 9.58 -8.53 3.68
C ILE A 130 10.29 -7.51 4.55
N LEU A 131 10.54 -7.91 5.78
CA LEU A 131 11.14 -7.09 6.82
C LEU A 131 12.45 -7.71 7.27
N TYR A 132 13.44 -6.88 7.52
CA TYR A 132 14.76 -7.31 7.95
C TYR A 132 15.07 -6.78 9.34
N ASP A 133 15.89 -7.52 10.06
CA ASP A 133 16.38 -7.17 11.39
C ASP A 133 15.22 -6.94 12.37
N GLU A 134 15.18 -5.82 13.08
CA GLU A 134 14.15 -5.50 14.07
C GLU A 134 12.96 -4.69 13.49
N ALA A 135 12.91 -4.49 12.17
CA ALA A 135 11.83 -3.73 11.54
C ALA A 135 10.47 -4.39 11.76
N LYS A 136 9.48 -3.60 12.11
CA LYS A 136 8.10 -4.05 12.35
C LYS A 136 7.14 -3.25 11.49
N HIS A 137 6.34 -3.96 10.72
CA HIS A 137 5.25 -3.36 9.97
C HIS A 137 4.04 -3.12 10.87
N THR A 138 3.45 -1.95 10.78
CA THR A 138 2.16 -1.64 11.40
C THR A 138 1.12 -1.52 10.28
N PRO A 139 0.12 -2.42 10.21
CA PRO A 139 -0.94 -2.31 9.21
C PRO A 139 -1.72 -1.01 9.40
N LEU A 140 -1.78 -0.17 8.39
CA LEU A 140 -2.36 1.17 8.52
C LEU A 140 -3.86 1.12 8.88
N ALA A 141 -4.55 0.12 8.38
CA ALA A 141 -5.96 -0.14 8.71
C ALA A 141 -6.23 -0.35 10.21
N THR A 142 -5.22 -0.74 11.01
CA THR A 142 -5.37 -0.85 12.48
C THR A 142 -5.42 0.49 13.19
N LEU A 143 -4.96 1.55 12.53
CA LEU A 143 -4.90 2.91 13.05
C LEU A 143 -6.06 3.77 12.53
N ALA A 144 -6.58 3.44 11.34
CA ALA A 144 -7.59 4.20 10.60
C ALA A 144 -9.02 3.62 10.80
N ASN A 145 -9.49 3.54 12.05
CA ASN A 145 -10.80 2.95 12.34
C ASN A 145 -11.99 3.85 11.94
N ASP A 146 -11.77 5.13 11.78
CA ASP A 146 -12.75 6.19 11.52
C ASP A 146 -12.45 6.99 10.24
N VAL A 147 -11.51 6.50 9.43
CA VAL A 147 -11.16 7.05 8.12
C VAL A 147 -11.19 5.92 7.12
N LEU A 148 -11.78 6.11 5.94
CA LEU A 148 -11.73 5.07 4.91
C LEU A 148 -10.28 4.75 4.55
N CYS A 149 -9.90 3.48 4.76
CA CYS A 149 -8.60 2.94 4.41
C CYS A 149 -8.75 1.80 3.41
N VAL A 150 -8.17 1.96 2.24
CA VAL A 150 -8.11 0.96 1.18
C VAL A 150 -6.73 0.33 1.20
N THR A 151 -6.63 -0.89 1.71
CA THR A 151 -5.36 -1.62 1.81
C THR A 151 -5.14 -2.53 0.61
N PHE A 152 -4.00 -2.42 -0.04
CA PHE A 152 -3.62 -3.22 -1.20
C PHE A 152 -2.55 -4.24 -0.83
N ASN A 153 -2.75 -5.48 -1.28
CA ASN A 153 -1.77 -6.55 -1.11
C ASN A 153 -1.91 -7.61 -2.21
N GLY A 154 -1.07 -8.64 -2.19
CA GLY A 154 -1.14 -9.70 -3.18
C GLY A 154 -0.03 -10.74 -3.05
N LEU A 155 -0.04 -11.72 -3.96
CA LEU A 155 0.91 -12.82 -3.95
C LEU A 155 2.25 -12.49 -4.62
N SER A 156 2.37 -11.33 -5.26
CA SER A 156 3.49 -11.01 -6.16
C SER A 156 4.86 -10.95 -5.45
N LYS A 157 4.91 -10.42 -4.23
CA LYS A 157 6.18 -10.13 -3.52
C LYS A 157 6.45 -11.13 -2.41
N THR A 158 5.72 -11.09 -1.32
CA THR A 158 5.89 -11.99 -0.18
C THR A 158 5.89 -13.47 -0.59
N TYR A 159 5.02 -13.85 -1.52
CA TYR A 159 4.90 -15.23 -1.99
C TYR A 159 5.67 -15.49 -3.29
N ARG A 160 6.35 -14.50 -3.88
CA ARG A 160 7.13 -14.58 -5.12
C ARG A 160 6.34 -15.13 -6.31
N MET A 161 5.04 -14.88 -6.31
CA MET A 161 4.10 -15.38 -7.31
C MET A 161 3.62 -14.24 -8.24
N ALA A 162 4.55 -13.39 -8.68
CA ALA A 162 4.22 -12.23 -9.51
C ALA A 162 3.47 -12.59 -10.81
N GLY A 163 3.84 -13.72 -11.42
CA GLY A 163 3.22 -14.23 -12.65
C GLY A 163 1.82 -14.83 -12.46
N PHE A 164 1.43 -15.16 -11.23
CA PHE A 164 0.08 -15.67 -10.95
C PHE A 164 -1.00 -14.61 -11.09
N ARG A 165 -0.63 -13.34 -11.01
CA ARG A 165 -1.55 -12.21 -11.09
C ARG A 165 -2.71 -12.32 -10.09
N ALA A 166 -2.41 -12.56 -8.82
CA ALA A 166 -3.38 -12.53 -7.73
C ALA A 166 -3.05 -11.40 -6.74
N GLY A 167 -4.04 -10.59 -6.48
CA GLY A 167 -4.01 -9.51 -5.51
C GLY A 167 -5.40 -9.20 -4.99
N TRP A 168 -5.47 -8.34 -4.03
CA TRP A 168 -6.71 -7.89 -3.43
C TRP A 168 -6.58 -6.47 -2.91
N MET A 169 -7.71 -5.79 -2.79
CA MET A 169 -7.87 -4.63 -1.94
C MET A 169 -8.88 -4.95 -0.84
N MET A 170 -8.65 -4.37 0.33
CA MET A 170 -9.48 -4.49 1.51
C MET A 170 -9.96 -3.10 1.92
N LEU A 171 -11.24 -2.97 2.18
CA LEU A 171 -11.90 -1.74 2.62
C LEU A 171 -12.10 -1.80 4.15
N SER A 172 -11.68 -0.78 4.86
CA SER A 172 -11.84 -0.69 6.32
C SER A 172 -12.06 0.75 6.78
N GLY A 173 -12.42 0.94 8.05
CA GLY A 173 -12.70 2.25 8.63
C GLY A 173 -14.09 2.77 8.28
N ASP A 174 -14.20 4.05 7.99
CA ASP A 174 -15.49 4.71 7.71
C ASP A 174 -16.03 4.38 6.30
N LYS A 175 -16.69 3.24 6.19
CA LYS A 175 -17.30 2.75 4.94
C LYS A 175 -18.65 3.43 4.66
N GLU A 176 -19.34 3.92 5.68
CA GLU A 176 -20.67 4.49 5.54
C GLU A 176 -20.64 5.81 4.75
N HIS A 177 -19.73 6.71 5.10
CA HIS A 177 -19.55 7.97 4.38
C HIS A 177 -18.96 7.80 2.97
N ALA A 178 -18.28 6.68 2.73
CA ALA A 178 -17.64 6.37 1.44
C ALA A 178 -18.49 5.44 0.55
N ARG A 179 -19.77 5.23 0.86
CA ARG A 179 -20.64 4.24 0.19
C ARG A 179 -20.66 4.38 -1.33
N GLY A 180 -20.79 5.60 -1.84
CA GLY A 180 -20.79 5.85 -3.30
C GLY A 180 -19.45 5.46 -3.99
N TYR A 181 -18.34 5.66 -3.30
CA TYR A 181 -17.03 5.21 -3.78
C TYR A 181 -16.92 3.68 -3.81
N ILE A 182 -17.40 3.02 -2.75
CA ILE A 182 -17.43 1.56 -2.63
C ILE A 182 -18.30 0.95 -3.73
N GLU A 183 -19.49 1.48 -3.96
CA GLU A 183 -20.37 1.08 -5.06
C GLU A 183 -19.71 1.23 -6.44
N GLY A 184 -18.92 2.29 -6.63
CA GLY A 184 -18.11 2.49 -7.83
C GLY A 184 -17.04 1.41 -8.02
N LEU A 185 -16.35 1.01 -6.95
CA LEU A 185 -15.37 -0.08 -6.98
C LEU A 185 -16.02 -1.43 -7.32
N GLU A 186 -17.16 -1.73 -6.72
CA GLU A 186 -17.94 -2.94 -6.98
C GLU A 186 -18.42 -3.00 -8.44
N MET A 187 -18.85 -1.85 -8.98
CA MET A 187 -19.25 -1.74 -10.38
C MET A 187 -18.07 -2.02 -11.32
N LEU A 188 -16.90 -1.43 -11.09
CA LEU A 188 -15.71 -1.69 -11.90
C LEU A 188 -15.26 -3.15 -11.80
N ALA A 189 -15.31 -3.74 -10.59
CA ALA A 189 -15.01 -5.15 -10.38
C ALA A 189 -16.00 -6.05 -11.14
N SER A 190 -17.29 -5.71 -11.14
CA SER A 190 -18.33 -6.44 -11.87
C SER A 190 -18.16 -6.32 -13.39
N MET A 191 -17.77 -5.15 -13.91
CA MET A 191 -17.48 -4.96 -15.33
C MET A 191 -16.30 -5.81 -15.81
N ARG A 192 -15.28 -5.98 -14.98
CA ARG A 192 -14.14 -6.86 -15.26
C ARG A 192 -14.53 -8.35 -15.24
N LEU A 193 -15.65 -8.74 -14.63
CA LEU A 193 -16.10 -10.11 -14.37
C LEU A 193 -15.17 -10.85 -13.38
N CYS A 194 -14.80 -12.09 -13.66
CA CYS A 194 -13.95 -12.91 -12.80
C CYS A 194 -12.49 -12.50 -12.88
N ALA A 195 -11.80 -12.45 -11.74
CA ALA A 195 -10.35 -12.45 -11.70
C ALA A 195 -9.80 -13.83 -12.14
N ASN A 196 -8.49 -13.97 -12.23
CA ASN A 196 -7.83 -15.23 -12.57
C ASN A 196 -8.17 -16.33 -11.54
N VAL A 197 -9.16 -17.17 -11.83
CA VAL A 197 -9.68 -18.17 -10.89
C VAL A 197 -8.62 -19.13 -10.37
N PRO A 198 -7.74 -19.74 -11.19
CA PRO A 198 -6.65 -20.57 -10.67
C PRO A 198 -5.76 -19.86 -9.66
N ALA A 199 -5.46 -18.58 -9.90
CA ALA A 199 -4.66 -17.79 -8.98
C ALA A 199 -5.41 -17.43 -7.69
N MET A 200 -6.72 -17.17 -7.77
CA MET A 200 -7.58 -16.96 -6.59
C MET A 200 -7.60 -18.17 -5.66
N LEU A 201 -7.68 -19.38 -6.21
CA LEU A 201 -7.62 -20.62 -5.43
C LEU A 201 -6.27 -20.78 -4.70
N ALA A 202 -5.19 -20.28 -5.27
CA ALA A 202 -3.88 -20.29 -4.63
C ALA A 202 -3.77 -19.32 -3.44
N VAL A 203 -4.60 -18.27 -3.35
CA VAL A 203 -4.56 -17.27 -2.27
C VAL A 203 -4.77 -17.94 -0.90
N GLN A 204 -5.77 -18.81 -0.77
CA GLN A 204 -6.04 -19.50 0.49
C GLN A 204 -4.84 -20.32 0.95
N THR A 205 -4.24 -21.10 0.05
CA THR A 205 -3.06 -21.92 0.36
C THR A 205 -1.86 -21.03 0.72
N ALA A 206 -1.64 -19.93 0.01
CA ALA A 206 -0.55 -19.02 0.28
C ALA A 206 -0.69 -18.33 1.65
N LEU A 207 -1.90 -17.87 2.00
CA LEU A 207 -2.14 -17.17 3.26
C LEU A 207 -2.17 -18.11 4.48
N GLY A 208 -2.74 -19.31 4.33
CA GLY A 208 -2.90 -20.28 5.42
C GLY A 208 -1.78 -21.31 5.52
N GLY A 209 -0.93 -21.42 4.51
CA GLY A 209 0.15 -22.39 4.45
C GLY A 209 1.44 -21.91 5.11
N TYR A 210 2.51 -22.67 4.87
CA TYR A 210 3.84 -22.36 5.36
C TYR A 210 4.36 -21.04 4.77
N GLN A 211 4.81 -20.14 5.64
CA GLN A 211 5.29 -18.81 5.25
C GLN A 211 6.78 -18.84 4.90
N SER A 212 7.11 -19.40 3.72
CA SER A 212 8.49 -19.58 3.25
C SER A 212 9.29 -18.28 3.08
N ILE A 213 8.65 -17.14 3.12
CA ILE A 213 9.34 -15.85 3.13
C ILE A 213 10.27 -15.72 4.34
N ASN A 214 9.87 -16.28 5.50
CA ASN A 214 10.66 -16.23 6.72
C ASN A 214 12.03 -16.91 6.54
N ASP A 215 12.10 -18.02 5.80
CA ASP A 215 13.38 -18.71 5.53
C ASP A 215 14.35 -17.86 4.70
N LEU A 216 13.83 -16.83 4.03
CA LEU A 216 14.62 -15.98 3.13
C LEU A 216 15.09 -14.69 3.77
N ILE A 217 14.32 -14.15 4.73
CA ILE A 217 14.59 -12.84 5.33
C ILE A 217 15.26 -12.93 6.71
N LEU A 218 15.18 -14.08 7.37
CA LEU A 218 15.83 -14.30 8.66
C LEU A 218 17.36 -14.56 8.50
N PRO A 219 18.14 -14.49 9.58
CA PRO A 219 19.57 -14.81 9.54
C PRO A 219 19.85 -16.16 8.88
N GLY A 220 20.78 -16.20 7.92
CA GLY A 220 21.06 -17.37 7.08
C GLY A 220 20.15 -17.50 5.86
N GLY A 221 19.14 -16.67 5.73
CA GLY A 221 18.24 -16.65 4.58
C GLY A 221 18.85 -15.90 3.38
N ARG A 222 18.60 -16.44 2.19
CA ARG A 222 19.21 -15.94 0.94
C ARG A 222 18.98 -14.45 0.70
N LEU A 223 17.78 -13.93 0.93
CA LEU A 223 17.49 -12.51 0.68
C LEU A 223 18.22 -11.62 1.69
N LYS A 224 18.29 -12.06 2.95
CA LYS A 224 19.04 -11.36 4.00
C LYS A 224 20.53 -11.27 3.64
N GLU A 225 21.15 -12.40 3.27
CA GLU A 225 22.56 -12.45 2.88
C GLU A 225 22.86 -11.60 1.64
N GLN A 226 21.97 -11.64 0.63
CA GLN A 226 22.13 -10.84 -0.58
C GLN A 226 22.01 -9.35 -0.27
N ARG A 227 21.03 -8.93 0.57
CA ARG A 227 20.88 -7.54 1.00
C ARG A 227 22.14 -7.07 1.73
N ASP A 228 22.60 -7.82 2.70
CA ASP A 228 23.74 -7.43 3.54
C ASP A 228 25.03 -7.32 2.71
N LEU A 229 25.23 -8.26 1.79
CA LEU A 229 26.36 -8.20 0.86
C LEU A 229 26.26 -6.99 -0.08
N ALA A 230 25.09 -6.77 -0.68
CA ALA A 230 24.87 -5.64 -1.58
C ALA A 230 25.09 -4.30 -0.85
N TYR A 231 24.52 -4.14 0.34
CA TYR A 231 24.69 -2.96 1.16
C TYR A 231 26.17 -2.69 1.47
N LYS A 232 26.90 -3.72 1.93
CA LYS A 232 28.34 -3.64 2.21
C LYS A 232 29.16 -3.23 0.99
N MET A 233 28.83 -3.78 -0.19
CA MET A 233 29.58 -3.49 -1.41
C MET A 233 29.26 -2.10 -1.95
N ILE A 234 28.02 -1.69 -1.93
CA ILE A 234 27.55 -0.40 -2.48
C ILE A 234 28.07 0.75 -1.61
N THR A 235 27.95 0.65 -0.28
CA THR A 235 28.42 1.69 0.64
C THR A 235 29.96 1.80 0.72
N ALA A 236 30.69 0.82 0.18
CA ALA A 236 32.14 0.93 0.01
C ALA A 236 32.55 1.82 -1.18
N ILE A 237 31.60 2.21 -2.03
CA ILE A 237 31.88 3.09 -3.19
C ILE A 237 31.92 4.55 -2.68
N PRO A 238 33.00 5.32 -2.97
CA PRO A 238 33.09 6.70 -2.54
C PRO A 238 31.90 7.54 -3.06
N GLY A 239 31.23 8.26 -2.14
CA GLY A 239 30.10 9.13 -2.46
C GLY A 239 28.73 8.40 -2.49
N VAL A 240 28.69 7.14 -2.07
CA VAL A 240 27.44 6.38 -1.86
C VAL A 240 27.21 6.22 -0.36
N SER A 241 26.03 6.56 0.09
CA SER A 241 25.57 6.45 1.49
C SER A 241 24.36 5.53 1.58
#